data_d4c47990957f7f2b38ea9af033af382e
#
_entry.id   d4c47990957f7f2b38ea9af033af382e
#
_cell.length_a   1.000
_cell.length_b   1.000
_cell.length_c   1.000
_cell.angle_alpha   90.00
_cell.angle_beta   90.00
_cell.angle_gamma   90.00
#
_symmetry.space_group_name_H-M   'P 1'
#
loop_
_entity.id
_entity.type
_entity.pdbx_description
1 polymer ?
#
loop_
_entity_poly.entity_id
_entity_poly.type
_entity_poly.pdbx_seq_one_letter_code
_entity_poly.pdbx_strand_id
1 'polypeptide(L)'
;PSLVGSEMCIRDSPLAVQELSLAQEMFSRIGTDWFCAGGMLAEGRLVAVCLAEKCSGTLIDHIEKALYSHAGAYPALVQAFAAYYGGDCTWCNREDDARDKGLRTSKLQYLPDHLGGKVRIEAGTELDALKAVPAIKTDRLSLTPLRKGDIPAYSALCLDDERNRWWGYDYRTDLGDQPLTDTYFYDVARADFAARRAVNFAVRLKGRLIGEVVLYNPDFRGGFEQGCRIAPEYAGHGYGAEAFAAAADWALYHLGLARVVAKCFKENEPSRKMLSTCMRPSGEDDTYFYFEKTV
;
A
#
# COMPACT_ATOMS: atom_id res chain seq x y z
N PRO A 1 -9.28 30.65 -21.40
CA PRO A 1 -8.38 30.18 -20.38
C PRO A 1 -7.60 29.02 -20.97
N SER A 2 -6.27 29.19 -21.03
CA SER A 2 -5.39 28.23 -21.69
C SER A 2 -5.37 26.89 -20.97
N LEU A 3 -5.87 25.87 -21.58
CA LEU A 3 -5.74 24.46 -21.19
C LEU A 3 -4.30 23.94 -21.20
N VAL A 4 -3.36 24.76 -21.70
CA VAL A 4 -1.92 24.44 -21.77
C VAL A 4 -1.28 24.25 -20.38
N GLY A 5 -1.77 24.94 -19.34
CA GLY A 5 -1.29 24.76 -17.96
C GLY A 5 -1.80 23.49 -17.30
N SER A 6 -2.96 22.96 -17.69
CA SER A 6 -3.53 21.73 -17.15
C SER A 6 -2.89 20.46 -17.73
N GLU A 7 -2.45 20.48 -18.99
CA GLU A 7 -1.78 19.33 -19.59
C GLU A 7 -0.39 19.06 -18.99
N MET A 8 0.35 20.11 -18.62
CA MET A 8 1.65 19.95 -17.95
C MET A 8 1.51 19.43 -16.50
N CYS A 9 0.47 19.89 -15.79
CA CYS A 9 0.18 19.39 -14.43
C CYS A 9 -0.34 17.94 -14.42
N ILE A 10 -0.96 17.47 -15.50
CA ILE A 10 -1.50 16.11 -15.57
C ILE A 10 -0.40 15.08 -15.86
N ARG A 11 0.60 15.42 -16.67
CA ARG A 11 1.68 14.49 -17.05
C ARG A 11 2.54 14.01 -15.87
N ASP A 12 2.74 14.87 -14.88
CA ASP A 12 3.63 14.62 -13.75
C ASP A 12 2.86 14.34 -12.43
N SER A 13 1.52 14.21 -12.52
CA SER A 13 0.75 13.88 -11.32
C SER A 13 0.92 12.40 -10.94
N PRO A 14 0.96 12.04 -9.64
CA PRO A 14 1.02 10.65 -9.19
C PRO A 14 -0.09 9.78 -9.79
N LEU A 15 -1.28 10.35 -10.01
CA LEU A 15 -2.41 9.66 -10.65
C LEU A 15 -2.12 9.33 -12.12
N ALA A 16 -1.48 10.23 -12.88
CA ALA A 16 -1.14 9.98 -14.29
C ALA A 16 -0.06 8.88 -14.40
N VAL A 17 0.89 8.83 -13.48
CA VAL A 17 1.91 7.77 -13.43
C VAL A 17 1.27 6.42 -13.11
N GLN A 18 0.36 6.37 -12.14
CA GLN A 18 -0.39 5.15 -11.81
C GLN A 18 -1.25 4.68 -12.98
N GLU A 19 -1.96 5.59 -13.65
CA GLU A 19 -2.77 5.25 -14.81
C GLU A 19 -1.94 4.73 -15.99
N LEU A 20 -0.76 5.31 -16.22
CA LEU A 20 0.18 4.82 -17.23
C LEU A 20 0.68 3.41 -16.92
N SER A 21 1.03 3.14 -15.65
CA SER A 21 1.45 1.81 -15.20
C SER A 21 0.33 0.78 -15.37
N LEU A 22 -0.89 1.13 -15.00
CA LEU A 22 -2.06 0.28 -15.22
C LEU A 22 -2.31 0.01 -16.70
N ALA A 23 -2.21 1.04 -17.55
CA ALA A 23 -2.34 0.88 -19.00
C ALA A 23 -1.29 -0.08 -19.57
N GLN A 24 -0.03 0.01 -19.12
CA GLN A 24 1.04 -0.89 -19.55
C GLN A 24 0.78 -2.34 -19.12
N GLU A 25 0.29 -2.55 -17.90
CA GLU A 25 -0.09 -3.87 -17.41
C GLU A 25 -1.25 -4.45 -18.23
N MET A 26 -2.29 -3.67 -18.49
CA MET A 26 -3.42 -4.09 -19.32
C MET A 26 -2.97 -4.43 -20.75
N PHE A 27 -2.09 -3.62 -21.35
CA PHE A 27 -1.53 -3.92 -22.67
C PHE A 27 -0.77 -5.24 -22.71
N SER A 28 -0.06 -5.62 -21.66
CA SER A 28 0.65 -6.88 -21.58
C SER A 28 -0.28 -8.11 -21.56
N ARG A 29 -1.55 -7.91 -21.22
CA ARG A 29 -2.58 -8.95 -21.14
C ARG A 29 -3.53 -8.98 -22.34
N ILE A 30 -3.35 -8.09 -23.33
CA ILE A 30 -4.14 -8.09 -24.56
C ILE A 30 -3.90 -9.39 -25.32
N GLY A 31 -5.00 -10.02 -25.76
CA GLY A 31 -4.97 -11.33 -26.39
C GLY A 31 -5.47 -12.46 -25.48
N THR A 32 -5.78 -12.18 -24.23
CA THR A 32 -6.65 -13.01 -23.41
C THR A 32 -8.12 -12.68 -23.71
N ASP A 33 -9.03 -13.64 -23.53
CA ASP A 33 -10.47 -13.44 -23.88
C ASP A 33 -11.19 -12.33 -23.10
N TRP A 34 -10.55 -11.72 -22.13
CA TRP A 34 -11.10 -10.77 -21.17
C TRP A 34 -10.73 -9.32 -21.48
N PHE A 35 -9.48 -9.07 -21.92
CA PHE A 35 -8.99 -7.72 -22.17
C PHE A 35 -9.21 -7.28 -23.60
N CYS A 36 -9.79 -6.08 -23.75
CA CYS A 36 -10.10 -5.44 -25.02
C CYS A 36 -9.28 -4.15 -25.18
N ALA A 37 -8.73 -3.91 -26.36
CA ALA A 37 -8.07 -2.67 -26.67
C ALA A 37 -8.49 -2.18 -28.06
N GLY A 38 -8.72 -0.89 -28.19
CA GLY A 38 -9.04 -0.24 -29.46
C GLY A 38 -8.38 1.11 -29.59
N GLY A 39 -7.99 1.46 -30.80
CA GLY A 39 -7.39 2.74 -31.09
C GLY A 39 -8.05 3.37 -32.32
N MET A 40 -8.15 4.70 -32.32
CA MET A 40 -8.62 5.49 -33.45
C MET A 40 -7.44 6.16 -34.12
N LEU A 41 -7.39 6.04 -35.41
CA LEU A 41 -6.37 6.70 -36.25
C LEU A 41 -7.00 7.87 -37.03
N ALA A 42 -6.32 9.02 -37.04
CA ALA A 42 -6.59 10.12 -37.95
C ALA A 42 -5.29 10.40 -38.72
N GLU A 43 -5.39 10.40 -40.03
CA GLU A 43 -4.24 10.61 -40.92
C GLU A 43 -3.04 9.71 -40.64
N GLY A 44 -3.32 8.45 -40.27
CA GLY A 44 -2.31 7.46 -39.93
C GLY A 44 -1.68 7.60 -38.51
N ARG A 45 -2.15 8.56 -37.70
CA ARG A 45 -1.66 8.79 -36.32
C ARG A 45 -2.70 8.33 -35.31
N LEU A 46 -2.24 7.69 -34.22
CA LEU A 46 -3.12 7.33 -33.12
C LEU A 46 -3.59 8.58 -32.37
N VAL A 47 -4.91 8.83 -32.40
CA VAL A 47 -5.52 10.01 -31.77
C VAL A 47 -6.42 9.70 -30.58
N ALA A 48 -6.83 8.43 -30.44
CA ALA A 48 -7.57 8.01 -29.26
C ALA A 48 -7.35 6.51 -28.98
N VAL A 49 -7.48 6.11 -27.72
CA VAL A 49 -7.32 4.73 -27.26
C VAL A 49 -8.34 4.43 -26.16
N CYS A 50 -8.87 3.19 -26.19
CA CYS A 50 -9.70 2.65 -25.13
C CYS A 50 -9.14 1.28 -24.71
N LEU A 51 -9.10 1.05 -23.39
CA LEU A 51 -8.74 -0.22 -22.78
C LEU A 51 -9.89 -0.65 -21.86
N ALA A 52 -10.35 -1.87 -22.04
CA ALA A 52 -11.49 -2.42 -21.32
C ALA A 52 -11.29 -3.90 -21.01
N GLU A 53 -12.18 -4.43 -20.20
CA GLU A 53 -12.30 -5.88 -19.99
C GLU A 53 -13.76 -6.33 -20.14
N LYS A 54 -13.94 -7.61 -20.43
CA LYS A 54 -15.26 -8.25 -20.40
C LYS A 54 -15.39 -9.10 -19.14
N CYS A 55 -16.39 -8.81 -18.33
CA CYS A 55 -16.67 -9.56 -17.11
C CYS A 55 -18.18 -9.78 -16.94
N SER A 56 -18.59 -11.04 -16.84
CA SER A 56 -19.98 -11.42 -16.54
C SER A 56 -21.04 -10.70 -17.38
N GLY A 57 -20.84 -10.61 -18.70
CA GLY A 57 -21.76 -9.94 -19.63
C GLY A 57 -21.73 -8.41 -19.56
N THR A 58 -20.71 -7.85 -18.96
CA THR A 58 -20.44 -6.41 -18.90
C THR A 58 -19.14 -6.07 -19.59
N LEU A 59 -19.14 -5.08 -20.46
CA LEU A 59 -17.94 -4.42 -20.97
C LEU A 59 -17.58 -3.29 -20.00
N ILE A 60 -16.40 -3.35 -19.40
CA ILE A 60 -15.95 -2.39 -18.38
C ILE A 60 -14.80 -1.56 -18.97
N ASP A 61 -15.06 -0.28 -19.22
CA ASP A 61 -14.10 0.67 -19.76
C ASP A 61 -13.24 1.26 -18.65
N HIS A 62 -11.96 0.84 -18.57
CA HIS A 62 -11.01 1.32 -17.58
C HIS A 62 -10.30 2.61 -17.99
N ILE A 63 -9.87 2.68 -19.24
CA ILE A 63 -9.07 3.80 -19.72
C ILE A 63 -9.58 4.26 -21.08
N GLU A 64 -10.00 5.50 -21.15
CA GLU A 64 -10.33 6.20 -22.39
C GLU A 64 -9.48 7.47 -22.50
N LYS A 65 -8.70 7.61 -23.56
CA LYS A 65 -7.89 8.80 -23.84
C LYS A 65 -8.04 9.21 -25.29
N ALA A 66 -8.17 10.51 -25.52
CA ALA A 66 -8.15 11.09 -26.85
C ALA A 66 -7.41 12.43 -26.84
N LEU A 67 -6.80 12.76 -27.95
CA LEU A 67 -6.19 14.06 -28.16
C LEU A 67 -7.26 15.15 -28.25
N TYR A 68 -7.18 16.18 -27.47
CA TYR A 68 -8.13 17.31 -27.47
C TYR A 68 -8.15 18.07 -28.78
N SER A 69 -7.07 18.00 -29.58
CA SER A 69 -7.02 18.58 -30.94
C SER A 69 -7.99 17.93 -31.94
N HIS A 70 -8.58 16.78 -31.58
CA HIS A 70 -9.51 16.04 -32.42
C HIS A 70 -10.90 16.04 -31.80
N ALA A 71 -11.67 17.11 -32.05
CA ALA A 71 -13.03 17.24 -31.56
C ALA A 71 -13.90 16.04 -32.00
N GLY A 72 -14.63 15.45 -31.05
CA GLY A 72 -15.46 14.28 -31.28
C GLY A 72 -14.76 12.93 -31.24
N ALA A 73 -13.42 12.87 -31.00
CA ALA A 73 -12.69 11.61 -30.95
C ALA A 73 -13.15 10.73 -29.77
N TYR A 74 -13.42 11.30 -28.60
CA TYR A 74 -13.95 10.55 -27.46
C TYR A 74 -15.28 9.84 -27.76
N PRO A 75 -16.36 10.54 -28.15
CA PRO A 75 -17.63 9.86 -28.42
C PRO A 75 -17.55 8.89 -29.61
N ALA A 76 -16.78 9.19 -30.63
CA ALA A 76 -16.59 8.28 -31.76
C ALA A 76 -15.85 6.99 -31.33
N LEU A 77 -14.81 7.11 -30.50
CA LEU A 77 -14.09 5.96 -29.96
C LEU A 77 -15.01 5.08 -29.12
N VAL A 78 -15.73 5.67 -28.17
CA VAL A 78 -16.66 4.94 -27.28
C VAL A 78 -17.72 4.20 -28.06
N GLN A 79 -18.34 4.87 -29.05
CA GLN A 79 -19.36 4.26 -29.89
C GLN A 79 -18.80 3.08 -30.71
N ALA A 80 -17.67 3.26 -31.36
CA ALA A 80 -17.05 2.22 -32.19
C ALA A 80 -16.56 1.05 -31.33
N PHE A 81 -15.98 1.32 -30.17
CA PHE A 81 -15.48 0.33 -29.26
C PHE A 81 -16.60 -0.52 -28.67
N ALA A 82 -17.68 0.11 -28.20
CA ALA A 82 -18.85 -0.59 -27.69
C ALA A 82 -19.56 -1.41 -28.78
N ALA A 83 -19.65 -0.89 -30.01
CA ALA A 83 -20.22 -1.62 -31.13
C ALA A 83 -19.41 -2.87 -31.50
N TYR A 84 -18.08 -2.80 -31.39
CA TYR A 84 -17.19 -3.92 -31.74
C TYR A 84 -17.11 -4.97 -30.66
N TYR A 85 -16.91 -4.55 -29.39
CA TYR A 85 -16.69 -5.47 -28.29
C TYR A 85 -17.93 -5.79 -27.47
N GLY A 86 -18.96 -4.95 -27.50
CA GLY A 86 -20.14 -5.06 -26.64
C GLY A 86 -21.23 -5.97 -27.17
N GLY A 87 -21.09 -6.61 -28.36
CA GLY A 87 -22.17 -7.37 -28.98
C GLY A 87 -22.70 -8.56 -28.18
N ASP A 88 -21.89 -9.11 -27.29
CA ASP A 88 -22.22 -10.20 -26.37
C ASP A 88 -22.40 -9.73 -24.90
N CYS A 89 -22.35 -8.42 -24.67
CA CYS A 89 -22.55 -7.81 -23.35
C CYS A 89 -23.93 -7.18 -23.21
N THR A 90 -24.52 -7.30 -22.04
CA THR A 90 -25.80 -6.63 -21.69
C THR A 90 -25.55 -5.20 -21.24
N TRP A 91 -24.39 -4.93 -20.64
CA TRP A 91 -24.03 -3.65 -20.02
C TRP A 91 -22.67 -3.14 -20.53
N CYS A 92 -22.55 -1.82 -20.60
CA CYS A 92 -21.29 -1.12 -20.72
C CYS A 92 -21.12 -0.26 -19.46
N ASN A 93 -20.11 -0.58 -18.65
CA ASN A 93 -19.78 0.16 -17.44
C ASN A 93 -18.58 1.07 -17.72
N ARG A 94 -18.78 2.36 -17.61
CA ARG A 94 -17.75 3.37 -17.83
C ARG A 94 -17.16 3.90 -16.51
N GLU A 95 -17.25 3.13 -15.47
CA GLU A 95 -16.73 3.39 -14.12
C GLU A 95 -17.19 4.73 -13.50
N ASP A 96 -16.49 5.20 -12.50
CA ASP A 96 -16.84 6.43 -11.78
C ASP A 96 -16.28 7.71 -12.48
N ASP A 97 -16.66 8.85 -11.94
CA ASP A 97 -16.21 10.16 -12.41
C ASP A 97 -14.99 10.69 -11.63
N ALA A 98 -14.39 9.88 -10.77
CA ALA A 98 -13.26 10.25 -9.90
C ALA A 98 -13.46 11.60 -9.16
N ARG A 99 -14.72 12.03 -8.96
CA ARG A 99 -15.14 13.33 -8.42
C ARG A 99 -14.81 14.53 -9.33
N ASP A 100 -14.41 14.28 -10.57
CA ASP A 100 -14.19 15.33 -11.56
C ASP A 100 -15.53 15.76 -12.22
N LYS A 101 -15.83 17.07 -12.16
CA LYS A 101 -17.09 17.60 -12.68
C LYS A 101 -17.19 17.52 -14.21
N GLY A 102 -16.07 17.68 -14.91
CA GLY A 102 -16.02 17.60 -16.36
C GLY A 102 -16.27 16.16 -16.84
N LEU A 103 -15.63 15.20 -16.18
CA LEU A 103 -15.81 13.77 -16.45
C LEU A 103 -17.24 13.32 -16.14
N ARG A 104 -17.81 13.77 -15.04
CA ARG A 104 -19.23 13.54 -14.71
C ARG A 104 -20.17 14.06 -15.77
N THR A 105 -19.99 15.32 -16.20
CA THR A 105 -20.80 15.92 -17.25
C THR A 105 -20.68 15.14 -18.54
N SER A 106 -19.46 14.77 -18.94
CA SER A 106 -19.22 13.97 -20.14
C SER A 106 -19.94 12.60 -20.07
N LYS A 107 -19.84 11.89 -18.95
CA LYS A 107 -20.47 10.57 -18.79
C LYS A 107 -22.00 10.67 -18.78
N LEU A 108 -22.57 11.69 -18.15
CA LEU A 108 -24.04 11.91 -18.13
C LEU A 108 -24.61 12.31 -19.51
N GLN A 109 -23.83 12.87 -20.43
CA GLN A 109 -24.27 13.16 -21.81
C GLN A 109 -24.63 11.90 -22.60
N TYR A 110 -24.13 10.73 -22.19
CA TYR A 110 -24.51 9.45 -22.81
C TYR A 110 -25.84 8.91 -22.31
N LEU A 111 -26.55 9.64 -21.45
CA LEU A 111 -27.86 9.27 -20.90
C LEU A 111 -27.83 7.84 -20.31
N PRO A 112 -27.00 7.60 -19.30
CA PRO A 112 -26.84 6.25 -18.75
C PRO A 112 -28.18 5.71 -18.26
N ASP A 113 -28.46 4.46 -18.60
CA ASP A 113 -29.67 3.74 -18.17
C ASP A 113 -29.69 3.54 -16.67
N HIS A 114 -28.51 3.37 -16.06
CA HIS A 114 -28.36 3.14 -14.63
C HIS A 114 -27.12 3.85 -14.06
N LEU A 115 -27.26 4.44 -12.89
CA LEU A 115 -26.15 4.96 -12.10
C LEU A 115 -25.92 4.01 -10.93
N GLY A 116 -24.82 3.25 -10.99
CA GLY A 116 -24.41 2.36 -9.92
C GLY A 116 -24.02 3.13 -8.64
N GLY A 117 -24.54 2.70 -7.50
CA GLY A 117 -24.08 3.22 -6.22
C GLY A 117 -22.66 2.72 -5.92
N LYS A 118 -21.71 3.63 -5.61
CA LYS A 118 -20.39 3.28 -5.12
C LYS A 118 -20.46 3.10 -3.62
N VAL A 119 -20.08 1.92 -3.13
CA VAL A 119 -19.96 1.63 -1.71
C VAL A 119 -18.50 1.51 -1.34
N ARG A 120 -18.12 2.09 -0.22
CA ARG A 120 -16.82 1.85 0.40
C ARG A 120 -17.00 0.78 1.45
N ILE A 121 -16.28 -0.32 1.31
CA ILE A 121 -16.22 -1.36 2.34
C ILE A 121 -14.97 -1.07 3.17
N GLU A 122 -15.17 -0.84 4.47
CA GLU A 122 -14.07 -0.71 5.41
C GLU A 122 -14.04 -2.00 6.23
N ALA A 123 -12.97 -2.76 6.07
CA ALA A 123 -12.73 -3.93 6.90
C ALA A 123 -11.94 -3.48 8.14
N GLY A 124 -12.44 -3.88 9.31
CA GLY A 124 -11.68 -3.78 10.55
C GLY A 124 -10.55 -4.81 10.61
N THR A 125 -9.65 -4.62 11.55
CA THR A 125 -8.58 -5.57 11.85
C THR A 125 -8.66 -5.97 13.32
N GLU A 126 -7.90 -6.98 13.72
CA GLU A 126 -7.80 -7.42 15.12
C GLU A 126 -7.34 -6.28 16.04
N LEU A 127 -6.68 -5.25 15.50
CA LEU A 127 -6.29 -4.05 16.24
C LEU A 127 -7.49 -3.24 16.76
N ASP A 128 -8.68 -3.40 16.20
CA ASP A 128 -9.89 -2.70 16.65
C ASP A 128 -10.28 -3.11 18.08
N ALA A 129 -9.91 -4.32 18.50
CA ALA A 129 -10.14 -4.79 19.85
C ALA A 129 -9.22 -4.09 20.89
N LEU A 130 -8.14 -3.43 20.47
CA LEU A 130 -7.16 -2.82 21.35
C LEU A 130 -7.58 -1.40 21.76
N LYS A 131 -7.78 -1.19 23.05
CA LYS A 131 -7.99 0.16 23.62
C LYS A 131 -6.68 0.92 23.80
N ALA A 132 -5.59 0.21 24.00
CA ALA A 132 -4.24 0.75 24.19
C ALA A 132 -3.21 -0.30 23.79
N VAL A 133 -1.99 0.13 23.45
CA VAL A 133 -0.85 -0.76 23.25
C VAL A 133 -0.54 -1.45 24.58
N PRO A 134 -0.56 -2.79 24.66
CA PRO A 134 -0.34 -3.51 25.91
C PRO A 134 1.12 -3.50 26.35
N ALA A 135 1.37 -4.01 27.54
CA ALA A 135 2.71 -4.30 28.01
C ALA A 135 2.96 -5.82 27.99
N ILE A 136 4.07 -6.23 27.38
CA ILE A 136 4.53 -7.62 27.31
C ILE A 136 5.83 -7.71 28.10
N LYS A 137 5.96 -8.69 28.96
CA LYS A 137 7.19 -8.98 29.71
C LYS A 137 7.83 -10.25 29.20
N THR A 138 9.15 -10.22 29.10
CA THR A 138 10.00 -11.39 28.83
C THR A 138 10.99 -11.58 29.98
N ASP A 139 11.93 -12.49 29.87
CA ASP A 139 12.94 -12.73 30.89
C ASP A 139 13.84 -11.52 31.14
N ARG A 140 14.23 -10.80 30.07
CA ARG A 140 15.16 -9.67 30.15
C ARG A 140 14.53 -8.32 29.81
N LEU A 141 13.43 -8.34 29.01
CA LEU A 141 12.87 -7.15 28.37
C LEU A 141 11.44 -6.85 28.84
N SER A 142 11.03 -5.63 28.57
CA SER A 142 9.62 -5.27 28.56
C SER A 142 9.30 -4.50 27.28
N LEU A 143 8.28 -4.94 26.56
CA LEU A 143 7.70 -4.25 25.42
C LEU A 143 6.52 -3.44 25.94
N THR A 144 6.52 -2.14 25.71
CA THR A 144 5.53 -1.23 26.29
C THR A 144 5.12 -0.18 25.27
N PRO A 145 4.02 0.55 25.51
CA PRO A 145 3.74 1.74 24.70
C PRO A 145 4.92 2.71 24.69
N LEU A 146 5.09 3.41 23.56
CA LEU A 146 5.96 4.59 23.48
C LEU A 146 5.45 5.70 24.40
N ARG A 147 6.36 6.42 25.05
CA ARG A 147 6.08 7.53 25.96
C ARG A 147 6.73 8.81 25.46
N LYS A 148 6.21 9.97 25.86
CA LYS A 148 6.84 11.25 25.53
C LYS A 148 8.32 11.34 25.92
N GLY A 149 8.71 10.73 27.05
CA GLY A 149 10.10 10.69 27.50
C GLY A 149 11.02 9.85 26.60
N ASP A 150 10.48 9.04 25.68
CA ASP A 150 11.25 8.22 24.76
C ASP A 150 11.63 9.00 23.48
N ILE A 151 11.02 10.15 23.22
CA ILE A 151 11.15 10.90 21.97
C ILE A 151 12.61 11.04 21.54
N PRO A 152 13.57 11.50 22.37
CA PRO A 152 14.95 11.67 21.92
C PRO A 152 15.60 10.33 21.50
N ALA A 153 15.43 9.29 22.30
CA ALA A 153 16.03 7.98 22.03
C ALA A 153 15.33 7.29 20.85
N TYR A 154 14.02 7.44 20.72
CA TYR A 154 13.26 6.87 19.63
C TYR A 154 13.55 7.56 18.31
N SER A 155 13.64 8.90 18.30
CA SER A 155 14.04 9.66 17.11
C SER A 155 15.47 9.31 16.68
N ALA A 156 16.39 9.16 17.61
CA ALA A 156 17.77 8.72 17.31
C ALA A 156 17.78 7.31 16.65
N LEU A 157 16.99 6.38 17.17
CA LEU A 157 16.84 5.04 16.57
C LEU A 157 16.24 5.10 15.16
N CYS A 158 15.24 5.96 14.94
CA CYS A 158 14.58 6.13 13.66
C CYS A 158 15.44 6.87 12.62
N LEU A 159 16.41 7.66 13.06
CA LEU A 159 17.33 8.42 12.20
C LEU A 159 18.67 7.70 11.95
N ASP A 160 18.89 6.55 12.57
CA ASP A 160 20.11 5.76 12.35
C ASP A 160 20.09 5.19 10.91
N ASP A 161 20.96 5.73 10.04
CA ASP A 161 20.98 5.39 8.62
C ASP A 161 21.32 3.92 8.37
N GLU A 162 22.17 3.31 9.21
CA GLU A 162 22.50 1.88 9.06
C GLU A 162 21.31 0.99 9.40
N ARG A 163 20.52 1.35 10.41
CA ARG A 163 19.30 0.62 10.78
C ARG A 163 18.19 0.85 9.75
N ASN A 164 18.02 2.07 9.28
CA ASN A 164 17.02 2.43 8.27
C ASN A 164 17.30 1.82 6.90
N ARG A 165 18.55 1.60 6.54
CA ARG A 165 18.95 0.90 5.32
C ARG A 165 18.18 -0.43 5.14
N TRP A 166 17.91 -1.13 6.23
CA TRP A 166 17.25 -2.43 6.24
C TRP A 166 15.77 -2.37 6.63
N TRP A 167 15.24 -1.16 6.87
CA TRP A 167 13.86 -1.02 7.33
C TRP A 167 12.85 -1.15 6.17
N GLY A 168 13.28 -0.91 4.94
CA GLY A 168 12.44 -1.02 3.74
C GLY A 168 11.42 0.12 3.59
N TYR A 169 11.51 1.15 4.44
CA TYR A 169 10.64 2.32 4.42
C TYR A 169 11.47 3.58 4.67
N ASP A 170 11.33 4.58 3.80
CA ASP A 170 11.96 5.87 3.98
C ASP A 170 10.92 6.92 4.40
N TYR A 171 11.02 7.38 5.64
CA TYR A 171 10.13 8.41 6.20
C TYR A 171 10.13 9.72 5.40
N ARG A 172 11.18 10.00 4.65
CA ARG A 172 11.29 11.20 3.82
C ARG A 172 10.24 11.23 2.72
N THR A 173 9.77 10.04 2.29
CA THR A 173 8.70 9.93 1.30
C THR A 173 7.38 10.50 1.83
N ASP A 174 7.04 10.24 3.10
CA ASP A 174 5.82 10.76 3.71
C ASP A 174 5.98 12.20 4.21
N LEU A 175 7.19 12.57 4.61
CA LEU A 175 7.51 13.91 5.08
C LEU A 175 7.42 14.94 3.93
N GLY A 176 7.83 14.56 2.70
CA GLY A 176 7.89 15.47 1.55
C GLY A 176 8.75 16.70 1.87
N ASP A 177 8.23 17.89 1.55
CA ASP A 177 8.91 19.17 1.79
C ASP A 177 8.68 19.72 3.22
N GLN A 178 8.01 18.95 4.10
CA GLN A 178 7.77 19.41 5.48
C GLN A 178 9.03 19.26 6.33
N PRO A 179 9.30 20.20 7.27
CA PRO A 179 10.41 20.07 8.19
C PRO A 179 10.21 18.91 9.16
N LEU A 180 11.25 18.13 9.38
CA LEU A 180 11.25 17.08 10.39
C LEU A 180 11.18 17.70 11.78
N THR A 181 10.14 17.38 12.53
CA THR A 181 9.98 17.81 13.93
C THR A 181 10.60 16.80 14.89
N ASP A 182 10.98 17.24 16.10
CA ASP A 182 11.54 16.37 17.13
C ASP A 182 10.59 15.24 17.53
N THR A 183 9.27 15.44 17.40
CA THR A 183 8.23 14.49 17.79
C THR A 183 7.74 13.62 16.64
N TYR A 184 8.20 13.84 15.40
CA TYR A 184 7.65 13.24 14.18
C TYR A 184 7.38 11.73 14.32
N PHE A 185 8.40 10.94 14.63
CA PHE A 185 8.26 9.48 14.70
C PHE A 185 7.33 9.02 15.82
N TYR A 186 7.34 9.71 16.94
CA TYR A 186 6.42 9.44 18.04
C TYR A 186 4.97 9.75 17.66
N ASP A 187 4.73 10.85 16.97
CA ASP A 187 3.40 11.26 16.53
C ASP A 187 2.88 10.34 15.42
N VAL A 188 3.74 9.91 14.47
CA VAL A 188 3.40 8.91 13.46
C VAL A 188 2.99 7.59 14.12
N ALA A 189 3.78 7.05 15.05
CA ALA A 189 3.45 5.79 15.72
C ALA A 189 2.10 5.86 16.47
N ARG A 190 1.78 7.02 17.07
CA ARG A 190 0.50 7.25 17.72
C ARG A 190 -0.66 7.36 16.74
N ALA A 191 -0.44 8.07 15.64
CA ALA A 191 -1.44 8.22 14.57
C ALA A 191 -1.75 6.87 13.92
N ASP A 192 -0.74 6.04 13.69
CA ASP A 192 -0.92 4.70 13.13
C ASP A 192 -1.70 3.77 14.07
N PHE A 193 -1.43 3.83 15.36
CA PHE A 193 -2.22 3.08 16.34
C PHE A 193 -3.66 3.59 16.41
N ALA A 194 -3.87 4.91 16.43
CA ALA A 194 -5.20 5.50 16.43
C ALA A 194 -6.02 5.13 15.18
N ALA A 195 -5.34 5.06 14.03
CA ALA A 195 -5.92 4.65 12.75
C ALA A 195 -5.98 3.11 12.55
N ARG A 196 -5.57 2.30 13.54
CA ARG A 196 -5.57 0.84 13.49
C ARG A 196 -4.68 0.25 12.38
N ARG A 197 -3.62 0.96 12.02
CA ARG A 197 -2.67 0.55 10.99
C ARG A 197 -1.47 -0.19 11.53
N ALA A 198 -1.03 0.17 12.74
CA ALA A 198 0.15 -0.44 13.35
C ALA A 198 0.10 -0.42 14.88
N VAL A 199 0.90 -1.30 15.50
CA VAL A 199 1.21 -1.31 16.94
C VAL A 199 2.70 -1.24 17.12
N ASN A 200 3.20 -0.12 17.66
CA ASN A 200 4.61 0.07 17.97
C ASN A 200 4.88 -0.19 19.45
N PHE A 201 5.76 -1.16 19.72
CA PHE A 201 6.25 -1.47 21.05
C PHE A 201 7.64 -0.87 21.25
N ALA A 202 7.79 -0.05 22.29
CA ALA A 202 9.10 0.31 22.81
C ALA A 202 9.72 -0.91 23.51
N VAL A 203 10.84 -1.41 23.00
CA VAL A 203 11.62 -2.48 23.64
C VAL A 203 12.51 -1.86 24.72
N ARG A 204 12.36 -2.34 25.97
CA ARG A 204 13.08 -1.80 27.12
C ARG A 204 13.92 -2.86 27.83
N LEU A 205 15.17 -2.48 28.11
CA LEU A 205 16.05 -3.20 29.01
C LEU A 205 16.22 -2.38 30.31
N LYS A 206 15.81 -2.94 31.45
CA LYS A 206 15.87 -2.25 32.77
C LYS A 206 15.23 -0.83 32.70
N GLY A 207 14.12 -0.68 31.98
CA GLY A 207 13.38 0.57 31.83
C GLY A 207 13.88 1.52 30.74
N ARG A 208 15.10 1.35 30.20
CA ARG A 208 15.66 2.16 29.10
C ARG A 208 15.17 1.63 27.76
N LEU A 209 14.77 2.52 26.86
CA LEU A 209 14.45 2.18 25.47
C LEU A 209 15.73 1.75 24.76
N ILE A 210 15.71 0.56 24.16
CA ILE A 210 16.82 -0.03 23.40
C ILE A 210 16.44 -0.40 21.97
N GLY A 211 15.17 -0.26 21.60
CA GLY A 211 14.69 -0.64 20.28
C GLY A 211 13.19 -0.54 20.17
N GLU A 212 12.66 -1.03 19.05
CA GLU A 212 11.24 -1.20 18.83
C GLU A 212 10.93 -2.53 18.14
N VAL A 213 9.70 -3.00 18.36
CA VAL A 213 9.01 -3.98 17.52
C VAL A 213 7.71 -3.35 17.05
N VAL A 214 7.40 -3.51 15.78
CA VAL A 214 6.18 -3.00 15.18
C VAL A 214 5.43 -4.11 14.43
N LEU A 215 4.11 -4.16 14.62
CA LEU A 215 3.16 -4.91 13.79
C LEU A 215 2.47 -3.91 12.87
N TYR A 216 2.47 -4.15 11.58
CA TYR A 216 1.94 -3.23 10.56
C TYR A 216 1.47 -4.01 9.32
N ASN A 217 0.98 -3.31 8.30
CA ASN A 217 0.51 -3.90 7.05
C ASN A 217 -0.46 -5.08 7.23
N PRO A 218 -1.66 -4.86 7.78
CA PRO A 218 -2.67 -5.91 7.86
C PRO A 218 -3.04 -6.41 6.46
N ASP A 219 -3.03 -7.73 6.27
CA ASP A 219 -3.39 -8.33 4.99
C ASP A 219 -4.90 -8.63 4.86
N PHE A 220 -5.70 -8.23 5.86
CA PHE A 220 -7.14 -8.48 5.96
C PHE A 220 -7.54 -9.97 5.85
N ARG A 221 -6.59 -10.87 6.10
CA ARG A 221 -6.77 -12.33 6.21
C ARG A 221 -6.27 -12.85 7.55
N GLY A 222 -6.23 -11.95 8.54
CA GLY A 222 -5.72 -12.25 9.88
C GLY A 222 -4.21 -12.29 9.99
N GLY A 223 -3.49 -11.64 9.07
CA GLY A 223 -2.04 -11.55 9.07
C GLY A 223 -1.55 -10.11 9.22
N PHE A 224 -0.42 -9.94 9.89
CA PHE A 224 0.32 -8.68 9.99
C PHE A 224 1.81 -8.92 9.70
N GLU A 225 2.46 -7.95 9.10
CA GLU A 225 3.91 -7.91 8.97
C GLU A 225 4.51 -7.40 10.28
N GLN A 226 5.62 -8.00 10.71
CA GLN A 226 6.34 -7.59 11.92
C GLN A 226 7.76 -7.19 11.59
N GLY A 227 8.16 -6.01 12.09
CA GLY A 227 9.51 -5.48 12.02
C GLY A 227 10.13 -5.30 13.41
N CYS A 228 11.46 -5.32 13.47
CA CYS A 228 12.22 -5.04 14.68
C CYS A 228 13.52 -4.32 14.38
N ARG A 229 13.87 -3.35 15.20
CA ARG A 229 15.21 -2.76 15.21
C ARG A 229 15.68 -2.51 16.63
N ILE A 230 16.96 -2.74 16.87
CA ILE A 230 17.63 -2.56 18.16
C ILE A 230 18.75 -1.53 17.97
N ALA A 231 18.90 -0.63 18.92
CA ALA A 231 19.94 0.39 18.90
C ALA A 231 21.34 -0.27 18.85
N PRO A 232 22.31 0.31 18.13
CA PRO A 232 23.60 -0.31 17.83
C PRO A 232 24.33 -0.83 19.07
N GLU A 233 24.32 -0.08 20.16
CA GLU A 233 24.99 -0.42 21.40
C GLU A 233 24.40 -1.63 22.14
N TYR A 234 23.20 -2.08 21.73
CA TYR A 234 22.52 -3.28 22.26
C TYR A 234 22.43 -4.43 21.26
N ALA A 235 23.02 -4.26 20.07
CA ALA A 235 23.03 -5.31 19.04
C ALA A 235 23.90 -6.51 19.48
N GLY A 236 23.61 -7.69 18.90
CA GLY A 236 24.40 -8.91 19.17
C GLY A 236 24.11 -9.64 20.48
N HIS A 237 23.22 -9.11 21.35
CA HIS A 237 22.89 -9.71 22.65
C HIS A 237 21.62 -10.58 22.64
N GLY A 238 21.02 -10.81 21.46
CA GLY A 238 19.79 -11.58 21.31
C GLY A 238 18.52 -10.84 21.71
N TYR A 239 18.59 -9.55 22.05
CA TYR A 239 17.42 -8.77 22.45
C TYR A 239 16.40 -8.63 21.33
N GLY A 240 16.86 -8.50 20.08
CA GLY A 240 15.97 -8.43 18.91
C GLY A 240 15.14 -9.69 18.75
N ALA A 241 15.78 -10.86 18.85
CA ALA A 241 15.09 -12.15 18.74
C ALA A 241 14.06 -12.35 19.88
N GLU A 242 14.44 -12.02 21.12
CA GLU A 242 13.57 -12.12 22.29
C GLU A 242 12.34 -11.20 22.17
N ALA A 243 12.57 -9.94 21.80
CA ALA A 243 11.48 -8.98 21.64
C ALA A 243 10.57 -9.36 20.48
N PHE A 244 11.17 -9.77 19.34
CA PHE A 244 10.44 -10.17 18.14
C PHE A 244 9.55 -11.39 18.42
N ALA A 245 10.09 -12.44 19.04
CA ALA A 245 9.33 -13.64 19.39
C ALA A 245 8.17 -13.32 20.34
N ALA A 246 8.42 -12.53 21.39
CA ALA A 246 7.40 -12.17 22.36
C ALA A 246 6.24 -11.36 21.74
N ALA A 247 6.53 -10.44 20.83
CA ALA A 247 5.50 -9.68 20.13
C ALA A 247 4.70 -10.56 19.15
N ALA A 248 5.36 -11.48 18.43
CA ALA A 248 4.69 -12.43 17.55
C ALA A 248 3.78 -13.38 18.34
N ASP A 249 4.25 -13.92 19.48
CA ASP A 249 3.45 -14.78 20.34
C ASP A 249 2.24 -14.03 20.91
N TRP A 250 2.44 -12.80 21.37
CA TRP A 250 1.34 -11.96 21.81
C TRP A 250 0.32 -11.73 20.69
N ALA A 251 0.78 -11.45 19.49
CA ALA A 251 -0.09 -11.21 18.34
C ALA A 251 -0.93 -12.44 17.98
N LEU A 252 -0.35 -13.62 17.98
CA LEU A 252 -1.05 -14.88 17.69
C LEU A 252 -2.00 -15.30 18.83
N TYR A 253 -1.51 -15.34 20.08
CA TYR A 253 -2.25 -15.97 21.18
C TYR A 253 -3.14 -15.03 21.99
N HIS A 254 -2.89 -13.70 21.93
CA HIS A 254 -3.65 -12.72 22.70
C HIS A 254 -4.43 -11.74 21.84
N LEU A 255 -3.87 -11.31 20.70
CA LEU A 255 -4.59 -10.47 19.74
C LEU A 255 -5.48 -11.32 18.80
N GLY A 256 -5.12 -12.60 18.60
CA GLY A 256 -5.90 -13.55 17.81
C GLY A 256 -5.59 -13.52 16.32
N LEU A 257 -4.38 -13.10 15.92
CA LEU A 257 -3.96 -13.17 14.55
C LEU A 257 -3.85 -14.64 14.09
N ALA A 258 -4.20 -14.89 12.84
CA ALA A 258 -3.99 -16.19 12.21
C ALA A 258 -2.50 -16.44 11.91
N ARG A 259 -1.77 -15.37 11.59
CA ARG A 259 -0.34 -15.42 11.26
C ARG A 259 0.38 -14.09 11.50
N VAL A 260 1.66 -14.17 11.74
CA VAL A 260 2.60 -13.05 11.68
C VAL A 260 3.59 -13.35 10.57
N VAL A 261 3.83 -12.38 9.69
CA VAL A 261 4.79 -12.50 8.60
C VAL A 261 5.95 -11.53 8.79
N ALA A 262 7.10 -11.85 8.25
CA ALA A 262 8.25 -10.97 8.22
C ALA A 262 9.05 -11.18 6.95
N LYS A 263 9.82 -10.17 6.57
CA LYS A 263 10.78 -10.29 5.47
C LYS A 263 12.11 -9.65 5.87
N CYS A 264 13.19 -10.08 5.26
CA CYS A 264 14.48 -9.39 5.35
C CYS A 264 15.16 -9.38 3.99
N PHE A 265 15.92 -8.32 3.74
CA PHE A 265 16.79 -8.26 2.57
C PHE A 265 17.78 -9.44 2.56
N LYS A 266 18.09 -9.98 1.37
CA LYS A 266 19.00 -11.13 1.22
C LYS A 266 20.39 -10.86 1.79
N GLU A 267 20.83 -9.62 1.75
CA GLU A 267 22.11 -9.17 2.29
C GLU A 267 22.10 -8.94 3.82
N ASN A 268 20.92 -8.93 4.45
CA ASN A 268 20.79 -8.69 5.89
C ASN A 268 20.91 -10.01 6.68
N GLU A 269 22.10 -10.58 6.70
CA GLU A 269 22.42 -11.81 7.44
C GLU A 269 22.02 -11.80 8.93
N PRO A 270 22.23 -10.69 9.70
CA PRO A 270 21.79 -10.64 11.09
C PRO A 270 20.27 -10.82 11.24
N SER A 271 19.48 -10.16 10.40
CA SER A 271 18.02 -10.29 10.42
C SER A 271 17.58 -11.70 10.01
N ARG A 272 18.20 -12.26 8.95
CA ARG A 272 17.92 -13.63 8.51
C ARG A 272 18.14 -14.64 9.63
N LYS A 273 19.28 -14.56 10.33
CA LYS A 273 19.56 -15.43 11.48
C LYS A 273 18.53 -15.25 12.58
N MET A 274 18.19 -14.02 12.92
CA MET A 274 17.17 -13.73 13.95
C MET A 274 15.81 -14.34 13.56
N LEU A 275 15.34 -14.08 12.35
CA LEU A 275 14.03 -14.57 11.88
C LEU A 275 13.97 -16.10 11.83
N SER A 276 15.06 -16.75 11.39
CA SER A 276 15.14 -18.23 11.37
C SER A 276 15.05 -18.86 12.76
N THR A 277 15.29 -18.13 13.86
CA THR A 277 15.11 -18.65 15.23
C THR A 277 13.69 -18.47 15.75
N CYS A 278 12.92 -17.55 15.17
CA CYS A 278 11.60 -17.15 15.67
C CYS A 278 10.45 -17.62 14.79
N MET A 279 10.71 -17.82 13.51
CA MET A 279 9.73 -18.07 12.46
C MET A 279 10.23 -19.16 11.50
N ARG A 280 9.33 -19.71 10.70
CA ARG A 280 9.69 -20.62 9.61
C ARG A 280 9.80 -19.88 8.27
N PRO A 281 10.71 -20.28 7.38
CA PRO A 281 10.75 -19.74 6.03
C PRO A 281 9.44 -20.01 5.28
N SER A 282 8.97 -19.03 4.52
CA SER A 282 7.73 -19.12 3.72
C SER A 282 7.94 -18.83 2.23
N GLY A 283 9.13 -18.40 1.83
CA GLY A 283 9.49 -18.14 0.44
C GLY A 283 10.64 -17.15 0.30
N GLU A 284 10.96 -16.84 -0.95
CA GLU A 284 11.91 -15.80 -1.32
C GLU A 284 11.61 -15.23 -2.71
N ASP A 285 12.08 -14.03 -2.98
CA ASP A 285 12.16 -13.43 -4.32
C ASP A 285 13.59 -12.94 -4.59
N ASP A 286 13.81 -12.08 -5.57
CA ASP A 286 15.14 -11.58 -5.91
C ASP A 286 15.73 -10.69 -4.81
N THR A 287 14.91 -10.07 -3.97
CA THR A 287 15.28 -9.07 -2.97
C THR A 287 15.20 -9.57 -1.54
N TYR A 288 14.19 -10.37 -1.23
CA TYR A 288 13.83 -10.73 0.14
C TYR A 288 13.79 -12.23 0.39
N PHE A 289 14.08 -12.62 1.66
CA PHE A 289 13.59 -13.84 2.28
C PHE A 289 12.32 -13.54 3.07
N TYR A 290 11.32 -14.42 2.96
CA TYR A 290 10.05 -14.33 3.66
C TYR A 290 9.94 -15.39 4.76
N PHE A 291 9.32 -14.99 5.85
CA PHE A 291 9.12 -15.82 7.04
C PHE A 291 7.70 -15.68 7.54
N GLU A 292 7.19 -16.73 8.18
CA GLU A 292 5.89 -16.71 8.83
C GLU A 292 5.89 -17.48 10.16
N LYS A 293 4.99 -17.07 11.05
CA LYS A 293 4.63 -17.78 12.27
C LYS A 293 3.11 -17.86 12.36
N THR A 294 2.59 -19.03 12.63
CA THR A 294 1.17 -19.32 12.84
C THR A 294 0.96 -19.95 14.21
N VAL A 295 -0.27 -20.04 14.66
CA VAL A 295 -0.67 -20.77 15.88
C VAL A 295 -0.31 -22.24 15.78
#